data_cbffd350a47a28885b7c66f161921836
#
_entry.id   cbffd350a47a28885b7c66f161921836
#
_cell.length_a   1.000
_cell.length_b   1.000
_cell.length_c   1.000
_cell.angle_alpha   90.00
_cell.angle_beta   90.00
_cell.angle_gamma   90.00
#
_symmetry.space_group_name_H-M   'P 1'
#
loop_
_entity.id
_entity.type
_entity.pdbx_description
1 polymer ?
#
loop_
_entity_poly.entity_id
_entity_poly.type
_entity_poly.pdbx_seq_one_letter_code
_entity_poly.pdbx_strand_id
1 'polypeptide(L)'
;MARRTIRTYLDSGVLITAYNAAPELKEPVLRVLEDPDRVFLCSPFVHLETTPKALFNKRAGEYRFYQTYFRRATMTNDLKAMLGRGFREAARAGVGPMDALHLAAAHLLKADEFITTEKPSKSVHRSSLVKVVHLFS
;
A
#
# COMPACT_ATOMS: atom_id res chain seq x y z
N MET A 1 -2.77 21.14 21.48
CA MET A 1 -3.69 20.34 20.65
C MET A 1 -3.01 19.08 20.12
N ALA A 2 -3.70 17.97 20.20
CA ALA A 2 -3.17 16.74 19.64
C ALA A 2 -3.02 16.85 18.11
N ARG A 3 -1.90 16.41 17.58
CA ARG A 3 -1.65 16.37 16.16
C ARG A 3 -2.51 15.27 15.53
N ARG A 4 -3.23 15.61 14.46
CA ARG A 4 -4.01 14.61 13.73
C ARG A 4 -3.07 13.71 12.93
N THR A 5 -3.18 12.41 13.13
CA THR A 5 -2.45 11.44 12.32
C THR A 5 -3.31 10.94 11.17
N ILE A 6 -2.67 10.68 10.03
CA ILE A 6 -3.31 10.12 8.86
C ILE A 6 -2.87 8.66 8.75
N ARG A 7 -3.82 7.75 8.80
CA ARG A 7 -3.55 6.31 8.68
C ARG A 7 -3.51 5.96 7.20
N THR A 8 -2.33 5.66 6.70
CA THR A 8 -2.04 5.52 5.27
C THR A 8 -1.60 4.11 4.92
N TYR A 9 -2.32 3.46 4.01
CA TYR A 9 -1.91 2.20 3.42
C TYR A 9 -1.31 2.48 2.05
N LEU A 10 -0.08 2.02 1.82
CA LEU A 10 0.59 2.17 0.53
C LEU A 10 0.49 0.87 -0.25
N ASP A 11 -0.03 0.95 -1.47
CA ASP A 11 0.01 -0.16 -2.42
C ASP A 11 1.47 -0.49 -2.76
N SER A 12 1.75 -1.74 -3.12
CA SER A 12 3.09 -2.22 -3.44
C SER A 12 3.77 -1.37 -4.51
N GLY A 13 3.04 -0.93 -5.53
CA GLY A 13 3.56 -0.09 -6.60
C GLY A 13 4.15 1.22 -6.11
N VAL A 14 3.63 1.78 -5.02
CA VAL A 14 4.16 3.01 -4.42
C VAL A 14 5.57 2.77 -3.89
N LEU A 15 5.80 1.67 -3.17
CA LEU A 15 7.12 1.33 -2.63
C LEU A 15 8.11 0.99 -3.74
N ILE A 16 7.67 0.26 -4.77
CA ILE A 16 8.49 -0.08 -5.92
C ILE A 16 8.92 1.20 -6.65
N THR A 17 8.01 2.14 -6.83
CA THR A 17 8.30 3.44 -7.43
C THR A 17 9.29 4.24 -6.57
N ALA A 18 9.14 4.20 -5.25
CA ALA A 18 10.04 4.91 -4.34
C ALA A 18 11.51 4.51 -4.54
N TYR A 19 11.78 3.26 -4.84
CA TYR A 19 13.15 2.79 -5.02
C TYR A 19 13.62 2.86 -6.47
N ASN A 20 12.77 2.51 -7.44
CA ASN A 20 13.19 2.23 -8.81
C ASN A 20 12.95 3.36 -9.81
N ALA A 21 12.07 4.30 -9.52
CA ALA A 21 11.67 5.31 -10.50
C ALA A 21 12.72 6.42 -10.69
N ALA A 22 12.57 7.17 -11.77
CA ALA A 22 13.35 8.39 -12.00
C ALA A 22 13.07 9.43 -10.90
N PRO A 23 14.04 10.33 -10.62
CA PRO A 23 13.89 11.28 -9.50
C PRO A 23 12.59 12.08 -9.49
N GLU A 24 12.09 12.50 -10.64
CA GLU A 24 10.85 13.27 -10.73
C GLU A 24 9.61 12.48 -10.32
N LEU A 25 9.63 11.16 -10.47
CA LEU A 25 8.54 10.28 -10.03
C LEU A 25 8.71 9.85 -8.57
N LYS A 26 9.94 9.86 -8.06
CA LYS A 26 10.21 9.53 -6.66
C LYS A 26 9.75 10.62 -5.71
N GLU A 27 9.81 11.88 -6.12
CA GLU A 27 9.55 13.00 -5.23
C GLU A 27 8.18 12.92 -4.54
N PRO A 28 7.05 12.68 -5.26
CA PRO A 28 5.75 12.56 -4.58
C PRO A 28 5.72 11.43 -3.55
N VAL A 29 6.39 10.31 -3.85
CA VAL A 29 6.46 9.17 -2.91
C VAL A 29 7.24 9.56 -1.67
N LEU A 30 8.38 10.20 -1.85
CA LEU A 30 9.24 10.59 -0.73
C LEU A 30 8.54 11.58 0.19
N ARG A 31 7.76 12.50 -0.36
CA ARG A 31 6.95 13.42 0.46
C ARG A 31 5.97 12.67 1.36
N VAL A 32 5.33 11.63 0.82
CA VAL A 32 4.43 10.79 1.61
C VAL A 32 5.20 10.04 2.69
N LEU A 33 6.33 9.41 2.34
CA LEU A 33 7.12 8.62 3.27
C LEU A 33 7.75 9.47 4.38
N GLU A 34 8.08 10.71 4.10
CA GLU A 34 8.72 11.63 5.05
C GLU A 34 7.72 12.44 5.88
N ASP A 35 6.42 12.31 5.61
CA ASP A 35 5.37 13.05 6.33
C ASP A 35 5.28 12.54 7.78
N PRO A 36 5.59 13.41 8.78
CA PRO A 36 5.56 12.99 10.17
C PRO A 36 4.14 12.77 10.71
N ASP A 37 3.11 13.22 9.98
CA ASP A 37 1.71 13.07 10.39
C ASP A 37 1.11 11.76 9.93
N ARG A 38 1.84 10.93 9.18
CA ARG A 38 1.34 9.66 8.69
C ARG A 38 1.78 8.48 9.55
N VAL A 39 0.83 7.59 9.80
CA VAL A 39 1.07 6.26 10.33
C VAL A 39 0.88 5.29 9.17
N PHE A 40 1.92 4.53 8.83
CA PHE A 40 1.86 3.61 7.71
C PHE A 40 1.30 2.27 8.13
N LEU A 41 0.42 1.74 7.27
CA LEU A 41 -0.24 0.46 7.46
C LEU A 41 0.19 -0.47 6.32
N CYS A 42 0.29 -1.76 6.62
CA CYS A 42 0.82 -2.73 5.66
C CYS A 42 0.17 -4.10 5.86
N SER A 43 0.47 -5.02 4.93
CA SER A 43 0.02 -6.40 5.02
C SER A 43 1.09 -7.34 4.47
N PRO A 44 0.98 -8.66 4.73
CA PRO A 44 1.88 -9.65 4.12
C PRO A 44 1.86 -9.62 2.59
N PHE A 45 0.79 -9.14 1.98
CA PHE A 45 0.69 -9.08 0.52
C PHE A 45 1.63 -8.04 -0.07
N VAL A 46 1.83 -6.91 0.59
CA VAL A 46 2.85 -5.91 0.18
C VAL A 46 4.25 -6.53 0.27
N HIS A 47 4.51 -7.25 1.34
CA HIS A 47 5.78 -7.96 1.53
C HIS A 47 6.01 -8.97 0.41
N LEU A 48 4.99 -9.77 0.08
CA LEU A 48 5.06 -10.78 -0.97
C LEU A 48 5.28 -10.17 -2.36
N GLU A 49 4.75 -9.02 -2.63
CA GLU A 49 4.87 -8.37 -3.94
C GLU A 49 6.18 -7.59 -4.11
N THR A 50 6.90 -7.32 -3.04
CA THR A 50 8.12 -6.50 -3.08
C THR A 50 9.39 -7.29 -2.79
N THR A 51 9.46 -7.94 -1.65
CA THR A 51 10.69 -8.50 -1.10
C THR A 51 11.24 -9.70 -1.88
N PRO A 52 10.42 -10.71 -2.26
CA PRO A 52 10.98 -11.89 -2.96
C PRO A 52 11.66 -11.53 -4.27
N LYS A 53 11.12 -10.57 -5.03
CA LYS A 53 11.73 -10.16 -6.29
C LYS A 53 13.08 -9.47 -6.08
N ALA A 54 13.18 -8.63 -5.06
CA ALA A 54 14.44 -7.98 -4.71
C ALA A 54 15.50 -9.02 -4.32
N LEU A 55 15.11 -10.04 -3.56
CA LEU A 55 16.00 -11.15 -3.18
C LEU A 55 16.41 -11.97 -4.38
N PHE A 56 15.46 -12.35 -5.24
CA PHE A 56 15.74 -13.14 -6.44
C PHE A 56 16.73 -12.43 -7.36
N ASN A 57 16.57 -11.12 -7.53
CA ASN A 57 17.45 -10.31 -8.38
C ASN A 57 18.72 -9.83 -7.66
N LYS A 58 18.96 -10.30 -6.43
CA LYS A 58 20.13 -9.95 -5.61
C LYS A 58 20.32 -8.44 -5.44
N ARG A 59 19.22 -7.71 -5.30
CA ARG A 59 19.23 -6.25 -5.13
C ARG A 59 19.20 -5.90 -3.64
N ALA A 60 20.37 -5.95 -3.01
CA ALA A 60 20.50 -5.78 -1.56
C ALA A 60 20.00 -4.43 -1.06
N GLY A 61 20.25 -3.35 -1.79
CA GLY A 61 19.78 -2.02 -1.43
C GLY A 61 18.25 -1.91 -1.44
N GLU A 62 17.62 -2.47 -2.46
CA GLU A 62 16.16 -2.51 -2.57
C GLU A 62 15.55 -3.34 -1.44
N TYR A 63 16.13 -4.50 -1.15
CA TYR A 63 15.72 -5.35 -0.04
C TYR A 63 15.76 -4.58 1.29
N ARG A 64 16.88 -3.89 1.57
CA ARG A 64 17.03 -3.13 2.82
C ARG A 64 16.02 -1.99 2.93
N PHE A 65 15.71 -1.33 1.81
CA PHE A 65 14.69 -0.28 1.78
C PHE A 65 13.32 -0.83 2.20
N TYR A 66 12.92 -1.98 1.62
CA TYR A 66 11.65 -2.60 1.99
C TYR A 66 11.62 -3.04 3.44
N GLN A 67 12.70 -3.63 3.94
CA GLN A 67 12.78 -4.06 5.33
C GLN A 67 12.65 -2.89 6.31
N THR A 68 13.27 -1.76 5.98
CA THR A 68 13.15 -0.54 6.80
C THR A 68 11.70 -0.06 6.84
N TYR A 69 11.02 -0.07 5.70
CA TYR A 69 9.61 0.31 5.63
C TYR A 69 8.74 -0.62 6.49
N PHE A 70 8.92 -1.93 6.37
CA PHE A 70 8.10 -2.90 7.10
C PHE A 70 8.28 -2.80 8.62
N ARG A 71 9.47 -2.47 9.08
CA ARG A 71 9.71 -2.26 10.52
C ARG A 71 8.98 -1.03 11.06
N ARG A 72 8.78 -0.03 10.22
CA ARG A 72 8.07 1.20 10.56
C ARG A 72 6.55 1.05 10.51
N ALA A 73 6.05 0.22 9.60
CA ALA A 73 4.62 0.11 9.33
C ALA A 73 3.91 -0.81 10.34
N THR A 74 2.64 -0.50 10.59
CA THR A 74 1.74 -1.38 11.34
C THR A 74 1.15 -2.40 10.36
N MET A 75 1.25 -3.69 10.71
CA MET A 75 0.86 -4.78 9.83
C MET A 75 -0.28 -5.60 10.44
N THR A 76 -1.24 -6.01 9.60
CA THR A 76 -2.22 -7.02 10.00
C THR A 76 -1.82 -8.38 9.43
N ASN A 77 -2.02 -9.44 10.22
CA ASN A 77 -1.79 -10.82 9.82
C ASN A 77 -3.09 -11.65 9.82
N ASP A 78 -4.24 -11.01 9.90
CA ASP A 78 -5.53 -11.71 9.90
C ASP A 78 -5.92 -12.10 8.48
N LEU A 79 -5.31 -13.18 7.99
CA LEU A 79 -5.53 -13.65 6.61
C LEU A 79 -6.99 -14.02 6.35
N LYS A 80 -7.65 -14.65 7.32
CA LYS A 80 -9.05 -15.06 7.16
C LYS A 80 -9.96 -13.84 6.93
N ALA A 81 -9.78 -12.80 7.73
CA ALA A 81 -10.56 -11.57 7.61
C ALA A 81 -10.26 -10.86 6.29
N MET A 82 -8.97 -10.81 5.88
CA MET A 82 -8.57 -10.20 4.61
C MET A 82 -9.18 -10.94 3.42
N LEU A 83 -9.13 -12.27 3.43
CA LEU A 83 -9.73 -13.08 2.35
C LEU A 83 -11.24 -12.89 2.27
N GLY A 84 -11.94 -12.88 3.41
CA GLY A 84 -13.39 -12.70 3.43
C GLY A 84 -13.83 -11.34 2.93
N ARG A 85 -13.20 -10.27 3.41
CA ARG A 85 -13.51 -8.91 2.97
C ARG A 85 -13.09 -8.69 1.52
N GLY A 86 -11.93 -9.19 1.13
CA GLY A 86 -11.43 -9.09 -0.24
C GLY A 86 -12.35 -9.78 -1.23
N PHE A 87 -12.83 -10.98 -0.89
CA PHE A 87 -13.79 -11.71 -1.73
C PHE A 87 -15.05 -10.86 -1.96
N ARG A 88 -15.63 -10.33 -0.88
CA ARG A 88 -16.86 -9.52 -1.00
C ARG A 88 -16.64 -8.26 -1.83
N GLU A 89 -15.52 -7.58 -1.64
CA GLU A 89 -15.24 -6.36 -2.40
C GLU A 89 -14.97 -6.64 -3.88
N ALA A 90 -14.25 -7.71 -4.18
CA ALA A 90 -14.01 -8.12 -5.56
C ALA A 90 -15.35 -8.45 -6.27
N ALA A 91 -16.24 -9.15 -5.58
CA ALA A 91 -17.56 -9.49 -6.12
C ALA A 91 -18.44 -8.25 -6.32
N ARG A 92 -18.38 -7.29 -5.38
CA ARG A 92 -19.22 -6.09 -5.42
C ARG A 92 -18.74 -5.07 -6.45
N ALA A 93 -17.43 -4.81 -6.50
CA ALA A 93 -16.87 -3.70 -7.28
C ALA A 93 -16.06 -4.14 -8.50
N GLY A 94 -15.87 -5.44 -8.69
CA GLY A 94 -15.08 -5.97 -9.80
C GLY A 94 -13.60 -5.65 -9.69
N VAL A 95 -13.10 -5.53 -8.46
CA VAL A 95 -11.67 -5.28 -8.19
C VAL A 95 -10.90 -6.58 -8.38
N GLY A 96 -9.68 -6.48 -8.92
CA GLY A 96 -8.80 -7.65 -9.07
C GLY A 96 -8.43 -8.26 -7.71
N PRO A 97 -8.04 -9.57 -7.68
CA PRO A 97 -7.88 -10.27 -6.40
C PRO A 97 -6.81 -9.67 -5.49
N MET A 98 -5.64 -9.30 -5.99
CA MET A 98 -4.60 -8.73 -5.14
C MET A 98 -4.99 -7.34 -4.63
N ASP A 99 -5.56 -6.50 -5.48
CA ASP A 99 -6.06 -5.19 -5.07
C ASP A 99 -7.15 -5.33 -4.00
N ALA A 100 -8.03 -6.31 -4.15
CA ALA A 100 -9.08 -6.58 -3.16
C ALA A 100 -8.49 -6.97 -1.80
N LEU A 101 -7.42 -7.76 -1.79
CA LEU A 101 -6.73 -8.13 -0.55
C LEU A 101 -6.05 -6.94 0.12
N HIS A 102 -5.43 -6.06 -0.66
CA HIS A 102 -4.84 -4.83 -0.13
C HIS A 102 -5.91 -3.91 0.45
N LEU A 103 -7.02 -3.74 -0.26
CA LEU A 103 -8.14 -2.91 0.23
C LEU A 103 -8.73 -3.47 1.52
N ALA A 104 -8.86 -4.79 1.61
CA ALA A 104 -9.34 -5.47 2.81
C ALA A 104 -8.40 -5.23 3.99
N ALA A 105 -7.08 -5.34 3.77
CA ALA A 105 -6.08 -5.08 4.80
C ALA A 105 -6.15 -3.62 5.28
N ALA A 106 -6.25 -2.68 4.36
CA ALA A 106 -6.40 -1.27 4.68
C ALA A 106 -7.64 -1.01 5.53
N HIS A 107 -8.76 -1.63 5.16
CA HIS A 107 -10.02 -1.50 5.88
C HIS A 107 -9.94 -2.10 7.30
N LEU A 108 -9.31 -3.26 7.44
CA LEU A 108 -9.11 -3.90 8.74
C LEU A 108 -8.28 -3.04 9.68
N LEU A 109 -7.28 -2.35 9.15
CA LEU A 109 -6.41 -1.46 9.91
C LEU A 109 -6.97 -0.04 10.05
N LYS A 110 -8.19 0.18 9.60
CA LYS A 110 -8.88 1.48 9.68
C LYS A 110 -8.08 2.60 9.01
N ALA A 111 -7.62 2.34 7.78
CA ALA A 111 -6.92 3.33 7.00
C ALA A 111 -7.81 4.52 6.68
N ASP A 112 -7.24 5.71 6.73
CA ASP A 112 -7.89 6.93 6.25
C ASP A 112 -7.78 7.04 4.74
N GLU A 113 -6.70 6.50 4.17
CA GLU A 113 -6.45 6.56 2.74
C GLU A 113 -5.64 5.35 2.27
N PHE A 114 -5.84 4.98 1.02
CA PHE A 114 -5.11 3.95 0.29
C PHE A 114 -4.46 4.64 -0.90
N ILE A 115 -3.14 4.77 -0.88
CA ILE A 115 -2.40 5.44 -1.95
C ILE A 115 -1.90 4.40 -2.96
N THR A 116 -2.16 4.65 -4.23
CA THR A 116 -1.79 3.75 -5.33
C THR A 116 -1.19 4.52 -6.50
N THR A 117 -0.36 3.85 -7.28
CA THR A 117 0.12 4.35 -8.57
C THR A 117 -0.84 4.01 -9.71
N GLU A 118 -1.87 3.21 -9.44
CA GLU A 118 -2.88 2.86 -10.44
C GLU A 118 -3.73 4.06 -10.82
N LYS A 119 -3.91 4.24 -12.14
CA LYS A 119 -4.68 5.38 -12.69
C LYS A 119 -6.13 5.36 -12.20
N PRO A 120 -6.79 6.54 -12.12
CA PRO A 120 -8.18 6.63 -11.65
C PRO A 120 -9.18 5.77 -12.42
N SER A 121 -8.85 5.36 -13.65
CA SER A 121 -9.71 4.47 -14.46
C SER A 121 -9.67 3.01 -14.03
N LYS A 122 -8.69 2.62 -13.18
CA LYS A 122 -8.53 1.24 -12.76
C LYS A 122 -9.55 0.86 -11.69
N SER A 123 -9.86 -0.45 -11.63
CA SER A 123 -10.93 -0.97 -10.77
C SER A 123 -10.74 -0.71 -9.27
N VAL A 124 -9.49 -0.60 -8.81
CA VAL A 124 -9.20 -0.33 -7.40
C VAL A 124 -9.88 0.95 -6.90
N HIS A 125 -10.05 1.94 -7.78
CA HIS A 125 -10.70 3.20 -7.44
C HIS A 125 -12.22 3.09 -7.26
N ARG A 126 -12.82 1.93 -7.59
CA ARG A 126 -14.25 1.69 -7.36
C ARG A 126 -14.57 1.22 -5.95
N SER A 127 -13.54 0.98 -5.13
CA SER A 127 -13.75 0.50 -3.76
C SER A 127 -14.44 1.53 -2.89
N SER A 128 -15.33 1.05 -2.01
CA SER A 128 -15.93 1.84 -0.95
C SER A 128 -15.38 1.51 0.43
N LEU A 129 -14.41 0.59 0.52
CA LEU A 129 -13.82 0.18 1.79
C LEU A 129 -12.93 1.26 2.40
N VAL A 130 -12.25 2.03 1.54
CA VAL A 130 -11.32 3.06 1.96
C VAL A 130 -11.23 4.11 0.84
N LYS A 131 -10.86 5.34 1.19
CA LYS A 131 -10.59 6.38 0.19
C LYS A 131 -9.33 6.01 -0.60
N VAL A 132 -9.48 5.78 -1.92
CA VAL A 132 -8.37 5.46 -2.80
C VAL A 132 -7.84 6.73 -3.45
N VAL A 133 -6.53 6.97 -3.31
CA VAL A 133 -5.87 8.19 -3.77
C VAL A 133 -4.81 7.83 -4.80
N HIS A 134 -4.88 8.44 -5.98
CA HIS A 134 -3.85 8.29 -7.00
C HIS A 134 -2.65 9.17 -6.64
N LEU A 135 -1.47 8.58 -6.54
CA LEU A 135 -0.26 9.28 -6.08
C LEU A 135 0.12 10.48 -6.94
N PHE A 136 -0.10 10.39 -8.23
CA PHE A 136 0.33 11.40 -9.21
C PHE A 136 -0.79 12.36 -9.65
N SER A 137 -1.92 12.32 -8.98
CA SER A 137 -3.03 13.23 -9.29
C SER A 137 -2.94 14.55 -8.57
#